data_f00f7827d818a5996d2ac0d4e0814fcf
#
_entry.id   f00f7827d818a5996d2ac0d4e0814fcf
#
_cell.length_a   1.000
_cell.length_b   1.000
_cell.length_c   1.000
_cell.angle_alpha   90.00
_cell.angle_beta   90.00
_cell.angle_gamma   90.00
#
_symmetry.space_group_name_H-M   'P 1'
#
loop_
_entity.id
_entity.type
_entity.pdbx_description
1 polymer ?
#
loop_
_entity_poly.entity_id
_entity_poly.type
_entity_poly.pdbx_seq_one_letter_code
_entity_poly.pdbx_strand_id
1 'polypeptide(L)'
;MNKTNLDLLKLIKQQDIQNQRELAELSGYSLGLVNRELKRLRELELVDAKFNLTSKAKTLFKKNKPKNAVILAAGFGMRMVPINTETPKGLLEVKKEPLIERLIKQLQAVGITDITVVVGFMKEQYEYLMDDYQVKLAVNRDYATKNNFYSLQCVAGILGNTYIVPCDLWCKESPFDTDELYSWYLLGQEEVEQSFFRVNKKQEIITSDKRGKGNRPYGICYLTEKDAKAVAKQLNAAAAEERHEKSFWEVTLEDENRKYTVYPKLMDDSTIFEINTYEQLRELDKSSSHLETDALQQISKALGVTRDEIVNIEVLKKGMTNRSFLFTCKGQKYIMRIPGEGTDHLINRKEEADVYHVLEGKQICDDVVYMNPDNGYKITAYLDGARSCDSTNKEDLQRCMAKLREFHQSKLKVKHTFDPFKQIEFYQSLWNGQSSFYKDHAEVQKKILGLKSFVEKYKAE
;
A
#
# COMPACT_ATOMS: atom_id res chain seq x y z
N MET A 1 7.87 8.84 34.53
CA MET A 1 6.65 8.00 34.66
C MET A 1 6.78 6.81 33.75
N ASN A 2 6.29 5.66 34.17
CA ASN A 2 6.20 4.47 33.32
C ASN A 2 4.81 4.40 32.66
N LYS A 3 4.63 3.45 31.73
CA LYS A 3 3.35 3.24 31.01
C LYS A 3 2.19 3.03 31.98
N THR A 4 2.37 2.21 33.02
CA THR A 4 1.33 1.92 34.02
C THR A 4 0.80 3.19 34.71
N ASN A 5 1.70 4.13 35.10
CA ASN A 5 1.28 5.42 35.67
C ASN A 5 0.39 6.20 34.69
N LEU A 6 0.74 6.21 33.41
CA LEU A 6 0.02 6.96 32.39
C LEU A 6 -1.34 6.31 32.08
N ASP A 7 -1.39 4.98 32.04
CA ASP A 7 -2.65 4.23 31.87
C ASP A 7 -3.62 4.48 33.04
N LEU A 8 -3.11 4.43 34.28
CA LEU A 8 -3.94 4.72 35.47
C LEU A 8 -4.46 6.16 35.47
N LEU A 9 -3.62 7.15 35.08
CA LEU A 9 -4.05 8.54 34.95
C LEU A 9 -5.14 8.70 33.90
N LYS A 10 -5.02 7.99 32.76
CA LYS A 10 -6.01 8.02 31.68
C LYS A 10 -7.36 7.47 32.15
N LEU A 11 -7.35 6.31 32.83
CA LEU A 11 -8.56 5.71 33.41
C LEU A 11 -9.22 6.62 34.46
N ILE A 12 -8.43 7.22 35.40
CA ILE A 12 -8.94 8.18 36.41
C ILE A 12 -9.58 9.39 35.74
N LYS A 13 -9.10 9.82 34.56
CA LYS A 13 -9.73 10.91 33.81
C LYS A 13 -11.04 10.51 33.14
N GLN A 14 -11.10 9.31 32.63
CA GLN A 14 -12.23 8.83 31.83
C GLN A 14 -13.40 8.29 32.63
N GLN A 15 -13.13 7.88 33.89
CA GLN A 15 -14.11 7.23 34.74
C GLN A 15 -14.05 7.77 36.17
N ASP A 16 -15.20 7.77 36.84
CA ASP A 16 -15.31 8.17 38.24
C ASP A 16 -14.90 7.00 39.16
N ILE A 17 -13.60 6.93 39.44
CA ILE A 17 -12.99 5.84 40.23
C ILE A 17 -13.25 6.04 41.72
N GLN A 18 -13.89 5.05 42.36
CA GLN A 18 -14.23 5.09 43.76
C GLN A 18 -13.16 4.47 44.67
N ASN A 19 -12.41 3.48 44.15
CA ASN A 19 -11.42 2.77 44.94
C ASN A 19 -10.35 2.08 44.10
N GLN A 20 -9.29 1.59 44.73
CA GLN A 20 -8.14 0.95 44.09
C GLN A 20 -8.46 -0.43 43.47
N ARG A 21 -9.48 -1.12 43.99
CA ARG A 21 -9.89 -2.43 43.42
C ARG A 21 -10.59 -2.26 42.06
N GLU A 22 -11.47 -1.29 41.98
CA GLU A 22 -12.13 -0.87 40.76
C GLU A 22 -11.10 -0.46 39.68
N LEU A 23 -10.11 0.36 40.06
CA LEU A 23 -9.04 0.77 39.16
C LEU A 23 -8.19 -0.42 38.72
N ALA A 24 -7.96 -1.42 39.58
CA ALA A 24 -7.26 -2.65 39.22
C ALA A 24 -8.07 -3.50 38.23
N GLU A 25 -9.38 -3.62 38.44
CA GLU A 25 -10.29 -4.34 37.57
C GLU A 25 -10.35 -3.70 36.18
N LEU A 26 -10.56 -2.40 36.09
CA LEU A 26 -10.64 -1.64 34.85
C LEU A 26 -9.32 -1.58 34.09
N SER A 27 -8.20 -1.51 34.79
CA SER A 27 -6.87 -1.45 34.16
C SER A 27 -6.32 -2.82 33.76
N GLY A 28 -6.86 -3.91 34.31
CA GLY A 28 -6.30 -5.27 34.17
C GLY A 28 -4.97 -5.47 34.92
N TYR A 29 -4.54 -4.48 35.71
CA TYR A 29 -3.33 -4.59 36.53
C TYR A 29 -3.62 -5.20 37.90
N SER A 30 -2.61 -5.90 38.45
CA SER A 30 -2.77 -6.43 39.83
C SER A 30 -2.95 -5.32 40.82
N LEU A 31 -3.76 -5.57 41.87
CA LEU A 31 -4.02 -4.59 42.96
C LEU A 31 -2.72 -4.09 43.60
N GLY A 32 -1.73 -4.97 43.80
CA GLY A 32 -0.43 -4.56 44.36
C GLY A 32 0.33 -3.60 43.48
N LEU A 33 0.27 -3.78 42.13
CA LEU A 33 0.86 -2.88 41.17
C LEU A 33 0.13 -1.52 41.18
N VAL A 34 -1.20 -1.54 41.14
CA VAL A 34 -2.03 -0.33 41.20
C VAL A 34 -1.73 0.47 42.46
N ASN A 35 -1.67 -0.18 43.65
CA ASN A 35 -1.36 0.50 44.92
C ASN A 35 0.01 1.18 44.88
N ARG A 36 1.03 0.49 44.38
CA ARG A 36 2.39 1.04 44.26
C ARG A 36 2.42 2.26 43.34
N GLU A 37 1.81 2.11 42.14
CA GLU A 37 1.85 3.18 41.16
C GLU A 37 0.96 4.37 41.53
N LEU A 38 -0.18 4.16 42.20
CA LEU A 38 -0.99 5.25 42.79
C LEU A 38 -0.23 6.03 43.85
N LYS A 39 0.52 5.34 44.72
CA LYS A 39 1.39 6.03 45.70
C LYS A 39 2.36 6.96 44.97
N ARG A 40 2.99 6.45 43.88
CA ARG A 40 3.91 7.24 43.06
C ARG A 40 3.22 8.42 42.36
N LEU A 41 1.98 8.24 41.86
CA LEU A 41 1.21 9.33 41.26
C LEU A 41 0.86 10.43 42.27
N ARG A 42 0.59 10.06 43.52
CA ARG A 42 0.36 11.01 44.63
C ARG A 42 1.65 11.75 45.03
N GLU A 43 2.77 11.04 45.10
CA GLU A 43 4.10 11.65 45.34
C GLU A 43 4.49 12.64 44.24
N LEU A 44 4.07 12.38 43.00
CA LEU A 44 4.25 13.27 41.85
C LEU A 44 3.22 14.41 41.81
N GLU A 45 2.28 14.44 42.75
CA GLU A 45 1.18 15.42 42.82
C GLU A 45 0.28 15.40 41.58
N LEU A 46 0.04 14.24 40.98
CA LEU A 46 -0.83 14.10 39.83
C LEU A 46 -2.25 13.68 40.20
N VAL A 47 -2.42 12.94 41.29
CA VAL A 47 -3.70 12.44 41.78
C VAL A 47 -3.82 12.72 43.29
N ASP A 48 -4.97 13.18 43.74
CA ASP A 48 -5.26 13.39 45.18
C ASP A 48 -5.67 12.09 45.89
N ALA A 49 -5.97 12.18 47.18
CA ALA A 49 -6.42 11.04 47.99
C ALA A 49 -7.76 10.46 47.54
N LYS A 50 -8.60 11.27 46.87
CA LYS A 50 -9.95 10.92 46.36
C LYS A 50 -9.97 10.56 44.89
N PHE A 51 -8.84 10.23 44.29
CA PHE A 51 -8.67 9.93 42.86
C PHE A 51 -8.95 11.10 41.89
N ASN A 52 -9.02 12.35 42.37
CA ASN A 52 -9.17 13.48 41.47
C ASN A 52 -7.83 13.85 40.83
N LEU A 53 -7.89 14.26 39.57
CA LEU A 53 -6.73 14.81 38.87
C LEU A 53 -6.40 16.21 39.37
N THR A 54 -5.15 16.45 39.72
CA THR A 54 -4.65 17.75 40.09
C THR A 54 -4.48 18.69 38.88
N SER A 55 -4.21 19.98 39.15
CA SER A 55 -3.86 20.95 38.10
C SER A 55 -2.63 20.53 37.30
N LYS A 56 -1.66 19.87 37.96
CA LYS A 56 -0.45 19.34 37.32
C LYS A 56 -0.76 18.23 36.34
N ALA A 57 -1.65 17.29 36.67
CA ALA A 57 -2.13 16.26 35.81
C ALA A 57 -2.91 16.84 34.60
N LYS A 58 -3.80 17.81 34.86
CA LYS A 58 -4.55 18.51 33.81
C LYS A 58 -3.61 19.20 32.80
N THR A 59 -2.53 19.78 33.27
CA THR A 59 -1.48 20.37 32.39
C THR A 59 -0.77 19.31 31.56
N LEU A 60 -0.50 18.12 32.12
CA LEU A 60 0.10 17.00 31.40
C LEU A 60 -0.81 16.51 30.26
N PHE A 61 -2.11 16.36 30.53
CA PHE A 61 -3.09 16.01 29.48
C PHE A 61 -3.16 17.08 28.38
N LYS A 62 -3.24 18.36 28.77
CA LYS A 62 -3.27 19.47 27.80
C LYS A 62 -2.02 19.48 26.90
N LYS A 63 -0.84 19.22 27.48
CA LYS A 63 0.44 19.17 26.76
C LYS A 63 0.48 18.06 25.69
N ASN A 64 -0.05 16.89 26.02
CA ASN A 64 0.01 15.71 25.17
C ASN A 64 -1.29 15.44 24.40
N LYS A 65 -2.25 16.36 24.46
CA LYS A 65 -3.51 16.22 23.73
C LYS A 65 -3.22 16.10 22.23
N PRO A 66 -3.81 15.11 21.51
CA PRO A 66 -3.72 15.01 20.06
C PRO A 66 -4.16 16.31 19.39
N LYS A 67 -3.40 16.78 18.42
CA LYS A 67 -3.63 18.06 17.73
C LYS A 67 -4.03 17.88 16.27
N ASN A 68 -3.41 16.93 15.61
CA ASN A 68 -3.61 16.69 14.19
C ASN A 68 -3.46 15.21 13.84
N ALA A 69 -3.83 14.87 12.61
CA ALA A 69 -3.62 13.55 12.04
C ALA A 69 -3.05 13.62 10.62
N VAL A 70 -2.25 12.62 10.27
CA VAL A 70 -1.74 12.38 8.92
C VAL A 70 -2.28 11.05 8.43
N ILE A 71 -3.02 11.04 7.31
CA ILE A 71 -3.49 9.82 6.66
C ILE A 71 -2.61 9.55 5.44
N LEU A 72 -1.99 8.37 5.36
CA LEU A 72 -1.10 7.98 4.27
C LEU A 72 -1.91 7.25 3.18
N ALA A 73 -2.18 7.94 2.07
CA ALA A 73 -3.03 7.47 0.97
C ALA A 73 -2.36 7.57 -0.42
N ALA A 74 -1.04 7.69 -0.49
CA ALA A 74 -0.34 7.93 -1.76
C ALA A 74 -0.08 6.66 -2.59
N GLY A 75 -0.21 5.48 -2.01
CA GLY A 75 0.23 4.22 -2.61
C GLY A 75 -0.63 3.72 -3.77
N PHE A 76 -0.02 2.98 -4.69
CA PHE A 76 -0.69 2.36 -5.84
C PHE A 76 -1.72 1.27 -5.50
N GLY A 77 -1.63 0.65 -4.34
CA GLY A 77 -2.49 -0.50 -4.00
C GLY A 77 -2.36 -1.67 -4.98
N MET A 78 -1.15 -2.00 -5.44
CA MET A 78 -0.90 -2.99 -6.51
C MET A 78 -1.59 -4.34 -6.33
N ARG A 79 -1.80 -4.77 -5.10
CA ARG A 79 -2.48 -6.03 -4.77
C ARG A 79 -4.00 -5.98 -4.92
N MET A 80 -4.56 -4.79 -5.19
CA MET A 80 -6.00 -4.57 -5.35
C MET A 80 -6.49 -4.71 -6.80
N VAL A 81 -5.66 -5.14 -7.75
CA VAL A 81 -6.11 -5.42 -9.12
C VAL A 81 -7.24 -6.45 -9.08
N PRO A 82 -8.36 -6.23 -9.82
CA PRO A 82 -8.55 -5.18 -10.83
C PRO A 82 -9.10 -3.84 -10.33
N ILE A 83 -9.49 -3.72 -9.07
CA ILE A 83 -10.18 -2.52 -8.53
C ILE A 83 -9.33 -1.25 -8.66
N ASN A 84 -8.03 -1.34 -8.37
CA ASN A 84 -7.13 -0.19 -8.38
C ASN A 84 -6.86 0.39 -9.78
N THR A 85 -7.48 -0.14 -10.81
CA THR A 85 -7.48 0.47 -12.14
C THR A 85 -8.46 1.63 -12.23
N GLU A 86 -9.44 1.67 -11.36
CA GLU A 86 -10.58 2.61 -11.38
C GLU A 86 -10.67 3.45 -10.11
N THR A 87 -10.27 2.89 -8.95
CA THR A 87 -10.44 3.52 -7.64
C THR A 87 -9.18 3.33 -6.78
N PRO A 88 -8.66 4.41 -6.17
CA PRO A 88 -7.54 4.30 -5.24
C PRO A 88 -7.98 3.66 -3.93
N LYS A 89 -7.04 2.97 -3.26
CA LYS A 89 -7.31 2.09 -2.12
C LYS A 89 -8.08 2.75 -0.97
N GLY A 90 -7.77 4.00 -0.64
CA GLY A 90 -8.44 4.73 0.44
C GLY A 90 -9.91 5.07 0.16
N LEU A 91 -10.34 5.06 -1.11
CA LEU A 91 -11.72 5.33 -1.52
C LEU A 91 -12.56 4.08 -1.71
N LEU A 92 -12.02 2.89 -1.40
CA LEU A 92 -12.80 1.65 -1.44
C LEU A 92 -13.94 1.70 -0.42
N GLU A 93 -15.14 1.41 -0.89
CA GLU A 93 -16.33 1.34 -0.03
C GLU A 93 -16.40 -0.01 0.68
N VAL A 94 -16.57 0.06 1.99
CA VAL A 94 -16.92 -1.06 2.85
C VAL A 94 -18.17 -0.70 3.62
N LYS A 95 -19.22 -1.52 3.46
CA LYS A 95 -20.52 -1.26 4.08
C LYS A 95 -21.10 0.12 3.71
N LYS A 96 -20.93 0.49 2.44
CA LYS A 96 -21.40 1.76 1.83
C LYS A 96 -20.69 3.02 2.37
N GLU A 97 -19.48 2.89 2.91
CA GLU A 97 -18.69 4.01 3.39
C GLU A 97 -17.24 3.85 2.90
N PRO A 98 -16.64 4.87 2.24
CA PRO A 98 -15.23 4.85 1.88
C PRO A 98 -14.32 4.72 3.11
N LEU A 99 -13.26 3.90 3.00
CA LEU A 99 -12.33 3.63 4.09
C LEU A 99 -11.79 4.92 4.72
N ILE A 100 -11.34 5.84 3.87
CA ILE A 100 -10.73 7.09 4.34
C ILE A 100 -11.73 8.01 5.03
N GLU A 101 -12.98 8.06 4.56
CA GLU A 101 -14.04 8.87 5.20
C GLU A 101 -14.36 8.35 6.59
N ARG A 102 -14.43 7.02 6.75
CA ARG A 102 -14.62 6.40 8.06
C ARG A 102 -13.52 6.79 9.03
N LEU A 103 -12.25 6.73 8.61
CA LEU A 103 -11.12 7.13 9.43
C LEU A 103 -11.17 8.62 9.78
N ILE A 104 -11.53 9.50 8.83
CA ILE A 104 -11.69 10.93 9.05
C ILE A 104 -12.80 11.19 10.09
N LYS A 105 -13.98 10.57 9.92
CA LYS A 105 -15.10 10.71 10.86
C LYS A 105 -14.73 10.24 12.28
N GLN A 106 -14.00 9.12 12.40
CA GLN A 106 -13.52 8.61 13.69
C GLN A 106 -12.52 9.57 14.34
N LEU A 107 -11.61 10.20 13.58
CA LEU A 107 -10.70 11.23 14.07
C LEU A 107 -11.46 12.50 14.50
N GLN A 108 -12.40 12.96 13.70
CA GLN A 108 -13.23 14.13 14.02
C GLN A 108 -14.09 13.91 15.25
N ALA A 109 -14.61 12.69 15.48
CA ALA A 109 -15.39 12.32 16.65
C ALA A 109 -14.60 12.47 17.98
N VAL A 110 -13.27 12.36 17.94
CA VAL A 110 -12.39 12.61 19.10
C VAL A 110 -11.79 14.03 19.11
N GLY A 111 -12.32 14.92 18.26
CA GLY A 111 -11.95 16.34 18.21
C GLY A 111 -10.71 16.67 17.41
N ILE A 112 -10.26 15.78 16.53
CA ILE A 112 -9.15 16.02 15.58
C ILE A 112 -9.73 16.55 14.27
N THR A 113 -9.60 17.85 14.04
CA THR A 113 -10.08 18.53 12.81
C THR A 113 -8.94 18.93 11.87
N ASP A 114 -7.72 19.06 12.36
CA ASP A 114 -6.55 19.32 11.53
C ASP A 114 -6.01 18.00 10.97
N ILE A 115 -6.57 17.57 9.84
CA ILE A 115 -6.24 16.30 9.17
C ILE A 115 -5.56 16.59 7.84
N THR A 116 -4.40 16.00 7.62
CA THR A 116 -3.68 16.05 6.33
C THR A 116 -3.67 14.67 5.69
N VAL A 117 -4.19 14.55 4.48
CA VAL A 117 -4.14 13.33 3.68
C VAL A 117 -2.97 13.43 2.71
N VAL A 118 -2.03 12.50 2.78
CA VAL A 118 -0.92 12.42 1.83
C VAL A 118 -1.34 11.55 0.66
N VAL A 119 -1.48 12.17 -0.50
CA VAL A 119 -1.98 11.55 -1.74
C VAL A 119 -0.88 11.40 -2.79
N GLY A 120 -1.10 10.56 -3.78
CA GLY A 120 -0.17 10.34 -4.90
C GLY A 120 -0.90 9.74 -6.09
N PHE A 121 -1.11 8.43 -6.08
CA PHE A 121 -1.85 7.72 -7.11
C PHE A 121 -3.33 8.18 -7.14
N MET A 122 -3.82 8.56 -8.33
CA MET A 122 -5.20 9.07 -8.53
C MET A 122 -5.59 10.19 -7.54
N LYS A 123 -4.63 11.09 -7.23
CA LYS A 123 -4.81 12.14 -6.21
C LYS A 123 -6.05 13.01 -6.45
N GLU A 124 -6.44 13.19 -7.69
CA GLU A 124 -7.62 13.99 -8.09
C GLU A 124 -8.92 13.46 -7.50
N GLN A 125 -9.02 12.14 -7.31
CA GLN A 125 -10.20 11.52 -6.72
C GLN A 125 -10.38 11.82 -5.23
N TYR A 126 -9.33 12.33 -4.55
CA TYR A 126 -9.40 12.73 -3.15
C TYR A 126 -9.76 14.21 -2.93
N GLU A 127 -9.87 15.02 -3.99
CA GLU A 127 -10.05 16.48 -3.87
C GLU A 127 -11.34 16.85 -3.13
N TYR A 128 -12.43 16.10 -3.32
CA TYR A 128 -13.70 16.34 -2.63
C TYR A 128 -13.59 16.30 -1.09
N LEU A 129 -12.59 15.58 -0.56
CA LEU A 129 -12.37 15.52 0.90
C LEU A 129 -12.03 16.89 1.49
N MET A 130 -11.49 17.83 0.70
CA MET A 130 -11.20 19.18 1.16
C MET A 130 -12.49 19.95 1.44
N ASP A 131 -13.49 19.78 0.57
CA ASP A 131 -14.78 20.48 0.69
C ASP A 131 -15.68 19.80 1.73
N ASP A 132 -15.80 18.47 1.67
CA ASP A 132 -16.76 17.73 2.50
C ASP A 132 -16.28 17.53 3.93
N TYR A 133 -14.97 17.37 4.15
CA TYR A 133 -14.38 17.04 5.45
C TYR A 133 -13.38 18.08 5.97
N GLN A 134 -13.09 19.16 5.21
CA GLN A 134 -12.17 20.22 5.57
C GLN A 134 -10.73 19.71 5.82
N VAL A 135 -10.33 18.64 5.16
CA VAL A 135 -8.97 18.11 5.24
C VAL A 135 -8.02 18.86 4.30
N LYS A 136 -6.72 18.73 4.56
CA LYS A 136 -5.65 19.23 3.70
C LYS A 136 -5.10 18.09 2.86
N LEU A 137 -4.77 18.34 1.59
CA LEU A 137 -4.06 17.37 0.76
C LEU A 137 -2.58 17.74 0.65
N ALA A 138 -1.70 16.77 0.84
CA ALA A 138 -0.27 16.85 0.57
C ALA A 138 0.11 15.84 -0.50
N VAL A 139 0.88 16.25 -1.52
CA VAL A 139 1.18 15.38 -2.66
C VAL A 139 2.57 14.76 -2.52
N ASN A 140 2.64 13.44 -2.45
CA ASN A 140 3.89 12.71 -2.66
C ASN A 140 4.09 12.51 -4.17
N ARG A 141 5.01 13.24 -4.78
CA ARG A 141 5.31 13.16 -6.22
C ARG A 141 6.08 11.88 -6.60
N ASP A 142 6.76 11.28 -5.65
CA ASP A 142 7.60 10.09 -5.85
C ASP A 142 6.85 8.79 -5.54
N TYR A 143 5.52 8.83 -5.39
CA TYR A 143 4.69 7.68 -4.99
C TYR A 143 4.86 6.43 -5.89
N ALA A 144 5.24 6.63 -7.15
CA ALA A 144 5.42 5.54 -8.11
C ALA A 144 6.70 4.71 -7.87
N THR A 145 7.71 5.33 -7.28
CA THR A 145 9.05 4.74 -7.10
C THR A 145 9.42 4.53 -5.64
N LYS A 146 8.83 5.32 -4.73
CA LYS A 146 9.15 5.34 -3.30
C LYS A 146 7.97 4.89 -2.44
N ASN A 147 8.25 4.29 -1.28
CA ASN A 147 7.23 3.77 -0.38
C ASN A 147 6.74 4.84 0.63
N ASN A 148 5.92 4.45 1.62
CA ASN A 148 5.24 5.35 2.56
C ASN A 148 6.18 6.10 3.52
N PHE A 149 7.45 5.69 3.64
CA PHE A 149 8.50 6.48 4.30
C PHE A 149 8.55 7.91 3.72
N TYR A 150 8.57 8.02 2.39
CA TYR A 150 8.59 9.31 1.71
C TYR A 150 7.24 10.04 1.77
N SER A 151 6.13 9.31 1.86
CA SER A 151 4.83 9.93 2.11
C SER A 151 4.79 10.64 3.47
N LEU A 152 5.31 10.01 4.52
CA LEU A 152 5.39 10.65 5.83
C LEU A 152 6.45 11.76 5.86
N GLN A 153 7.55 11.60 5.15
CA GLN A 153 8.61 12.59 5.04
C GLN A 153 8.10 13.90 4.40
N CYS A 154 7.20 13.84 3.38
CA CYS A 154 6.59 15.02 2.78
C CYS A 154 5.91 15.95 3.80
N VAL A 155 5.43 15.39 4.91
CA VAL A 155 4.70 16.10 5.96
C VAL A 155 5.42 16.10 7.31
N ALA A 156 6.72 15.78 7.33
CA ALA A 156 7.51 15.71 8.56
C ALA A 156 7.47 17.01 9.39
N GLY A 157 7.30 18.16 8.74
CA GLY A 157 7.24 19.46 9.38
C GLY A 157 5.99 19.73 10.24
N ILE A 158 4.90 18.99 10.03
CA ILE A 158 3.66 19.14 10.80
C ILE A 158 3.51 18.10 11.93
N LEU A 159 4.46 17.16 12.04
CA LEU A 159 4.41 16.14 13.09
C LEU A 159 4.62 16.75 14.48
N GLY A 160 3.68 16.49 15.35
CA GLY A 160 3.66 16.94 16.76
C GLY A 160 2.96 15.92 17.62
N ASN A 161 1.94 16.31 18.37
CA ASN A 161 0.99 15.37 18.98
C ASN A 161 0.06 14.83 17.87
N THR A 162 0.56 13.89 17.07
CA THR A 162 -0.01 13.51 15.77
C THR A 162 -0.41 12.05 15.72
N TYR A 163 -1.58 11.75 15.17
CA TYR A 163 -1.92 10.42 14.70
C TYR A 163 -1.38 10.22 13.29
N ILE A 164 -0.70 9.09 13.05
CA ILE A 164 -0.29 8.60 11.73
C ILE A 164 -1.17 7.40 11.41
N VAL A 165 -1.85 7.41 10.26
CA VAL A 165 -2.91 6.45 9.94
C VAL A 165 -2.75 5.99 8.49
N PRO A 166 -2.67 4.69 8.19
CA PRO A 166 -2.79 4.20 6.82
C PRO A 166 -4.25 4.26 6.34
N CYS A 167 -4.48 4.47 5.04
CA CYS A 167 -5.82 4.67 4.48
C CYS A 167 -6.60 3.37 4.22
N ASP A 168 -5.99 2.20 4.42
CA ASP A 168 -6.48 0.90 3.99
C ASP A 168 -7.09 0.05 5.11
N LEU A 169 -7.41 0.69 6.21
CA LEU A 169 -8.00 0.05 7.38
C LEU A 169 -9.50 0.33 7.46
N TRP A 170 -10.24 -0.72 7.75
CA TRP A 170 -11.62 -0.61 8.22
C TRP A 170 -11.67 -0.94 9.71
N CYS A 171 -11.91 0.07 10.55
CA CYS A 171 -12.01 -0.08 12.00
C CYS A 171 -13.49 -0.12 12.41
N LYS A 172 -13.94 -1.24 12.98
CA LYS A 172 -15.31 -1.36 13.55
C LYS A 172 -15.46 -0.42 14.73
N GLU A 173 -14.46 -0.41 15.61
CA GLU A 173 -14.34 0.47 16.76
C GLU A 173 -13.22 1.48 16.49
N SER A 174 -13.41 2.73 16.96
CA SER A 174 -12.41 3.77 16.76
C SER A 174 -11.16 3.48 17.61
N PRO A 175 -9.96 3.43 17.02
CA PRO A 175 -8.71 3.30 17.76
C PRO A 175 -8.24 4.63 18.38
N PHE A 176 -8.90 5.75 18.06
CA PHE A 176 -8.51 7.10 18.45
C PHE A 176 -9.14 7.51 19.76
N ASP A 177 -8.47 8.41 20.49
CA ASP A 177 -8.93 8.91 21.79
C ASP A 177 -8.72 10.43 21.86
N THR A 178 -9.55 11.11 22.68
CA THR A 178 -9.43 12.54 22.96
C THR A 178 -8.18 12.88 23.78
N ASP A 179 -7.68 11.91 24.54
CA ASP A 179 -6.58 12.07 25.48
C ASP A 179 -5.51 11.00 25.26
N GLU A 180 -4.32 11.46 24.92
CA GLU A 180 -3.15 10.61 24.85
C GLU A 180 -2.04 11.15 25.76
N LEU A 181 -1.28 10.26 26.38
CA LEU A 181 -0.23 10.64 27.32
C LEU A 181 1.16 10.16 26.91
N TYR A 182 1.24 9.23 25.95
CA TYR A 182 2.49 8.66 25.48
C TYR A 182 2.35 8.19 24.01
N SER A 183 3.48 8.03 23.34
CA SER A 183 3.52 7.51 21.99
C SER A 183 3.22 6.01 21.96
N TRP A 184 2.38 5.59 21.04
CA TRP A 184 2.01 4.18 20.87
C TRP A 184 1.84 3.80 19.39
N TYR A 185 1.97 2.51 19.11
CA TYR A 185 1.74 1.91 17.80
C TYR A 185 0.71 0.77 17.95
N LEU A 186 -0.26 0.72 17.04
CA LEU A 186 -1.35 -0.24 17.08
C LEU A 186 -0.91 -1.60 16.58
N LEU A 187 -1.11 -2.60 17.42
CA LEU A 187 -0.84 -4.01 17.13
C LEU A 187 -2.08 -4.86 17.40
N GLY A 188 -2.24 -5.94 16.64
CA GLY A 188 -3.21 -6.97 16.94
C GLY A 188 -2.82 -7.77 18.18
N GLN A 189 -3.80 -8.40 18.80
CA GLN A 189 -3.58 -9.33 19.92
C GLN A 189 -3.02 -10.66 19.45
N GLU A 190 -3.38 -11.08 18.23
CA GLU A 190 -2.91 -12.31 17.63
C GLU A 190 -1.47 -12.20 17.11
N GLU A 191 -0.72 -13.30 17.27
CA GLU A 191 0.60 -13.45 16.67
C GLU A 191 0.49 -13.94 15.23
N VAL A 192 1.29 -13.35 14.34
CA VAL A 192 1.42 -13.76 12.93
C VAL A 192 2.85 -14.23 12.64
N GLU A 193 3.01 -15.10 11.65
CA GLU A 193 4.31 -15.71 11.33
C GLU A 193 5.32 -14.71 10.72
N GLN A 194 4.84 -13.60 10.17
CA GLN A 194 5.68 -12.60 9.50
C GLN A 194 5.44 -11.20 10.06
N SER A 195 5.95 -10.92 11.24
CA SER A 195 5.94 -9.59 11.85
C SER A 195 7.34 -9.08 12.14
N PHE A 196 7.51 -7.75 12.11
CA PHE A 196 8.68 -7.06 12.62
C PHE A 196 8.51 -6.65 14.09
N PHE A 197 7.31 -6.78 14.65
CA PHE A 197 6.95 -6.26 15.96
C PHE A 197 6.62 -7.37 16.94
N ARG A 198 7.18 -7.27 18.15
CA ARG A 198 6.86 -8.12 19.29
C ARG A 198 6.64 -7.26 20.52
N VAL A 199 5.73 -7.69 21.36
CA VAL A 199 5.52 -7.06 22.67
C VAL A 199 6.27 -7.85 23.72
N ASN A 200 7.17 -7.18 24.44
CA ASN A 200 7.92 -7.82 25.51
C ASN A 200 7.10 -7.87 26.83
N LYS A 201 7.64 -8.58 27.85
CA LYS A 201 7.00 -8.67 29.17
C LYS A 201 6.85 -7.32 29.89
N LYS A 202 7.61 -6.30 29.48
CA LYS A 202 7.51 -4.93 30.02
C LYS A 202 6.49 -4.07 29.26
N GLN A 203 5.72 -4.67 28.35
CA GLN A 203 4.78 -3.94 27.49
C GLN A 203 5.48 -2.85 26.63
N GLU A 204 6.63 -3.19 26.07
CA GLU A 204 7.36 -2.35 25.13
C GLU A 204 7.42 -3.05 23.78
N ILE A 205 7.44 -2.27 22.71
CA ILE A 205 7.63 -2.80 21.35
C ILE A 205 9.11 -3.10 21.16
N ILE A 206 9.39 -4.35 20.80
CA ILE A 206 10.67 -4.81 20.25
C ILE A 206 10.50 -4.96 18.75
N THR A 207 11.40 -4.34 18.01
CA THR A 207 11.49 -4.48 16.55
C THR A 207 12.60 -5.47 16.19
N SER A 208 12.49 -6.09 15.02
CA SER A 208 13.48 -7.01 14.47
C SER A 208 13.69 -6.67 13.00
N ASP A 209 14.94 -6.64 12.57
CA ASP A 209 15.35 -6.48 11.17
C ASP A 209 14.91 -7.66 10.27
N LYS A 210 14.59 -8.80 10.89
CA LYS A 210 14.06 -9.98 10.19
C LYS A 210 12.62 -10.26 10.61
N ARG A 211 11.78 -10.50 9.62
CA ARG A 211 10.41 -10.99 9.86
C ARG A 211 10.44 -12.32 10.60
N GLY A 212 9.59 -12.43 11.60
CA GLY A 212 9.43 -13.63 12.40
C GLY A 212 8.08 -13.63 13.09
N LYS A 213 7.85 -14.60 13.98
CA LYS A 213 6.61 -14.65 14.74
C LYS A 213 6.47 -13.45 15.67
N GLY A 214 5.36 -12.73 15.61
CA GLY A 214 5.11 -11.55 16.43
C GLY A 214 3.71 -10.98 16.21
N ASN A 215 3.39 -9.86 16.85
CA ASN A 215 2.08 -9.22 16.77
C ASN A 215 1.82 -8.62 15.38
N ARG A 216 0.59 -8.67 14.90
CA ARG A 216 0.18 -8.08 13.63
C ARG A 216 0.26 -6.55 13.69
N PRO A 217 1.05 -5.86 12.84
CA PRO A 217 1.06 -4.40 12.78
C PRO A 217 -0.12 -3.89 11.95
N TYR A 218 -0.77 -2.82 12.44
CA TYR A 218 -1.86 -2.14 11.72
C TYR A 218 -1.46 -0.75 11.20
N GLY A 219 -0.28 -0.26 11.50
CA GLY A 219 0.23 0.99 10.94
C GLY A 219 -0.31 2.27 11.59
N ILE A 220 -1.32 2.20 12.48
CA ILE A 220 -1.79 3.38 13.23
C ILE A 220 -0.83 3.66 14.38
N CYS A 221 -0.40 4.91 14.48
CA CYS A 221 0.51 5.36 15.53
C CYS A 221 0.06 6.70 16.07
N TYR A 222 0.22 6.90 17.36
CA TYR A 222 0.20 8.22 17.97
C TYR A 222 1.61 8.58 18.45
N LEU A 223 2.07 9.76 18.09
CA LEU A 223 3.34 10.30 18.56
C LEU A 223 3.10 11.55 19.43
N THR A 224 3.74 11.63 20.58
CA THR A 224 3.83 12.88 21.34
C THR A 224 4.73 13.87 20.59
N GLU A 225 4.57 15.16 20.84
CA GLU A 225 5.37 16.22 20.18
C GLU A 225 6.89 15.97 20.27
N LYS A 226 7.35 15.46 21.42
CA LYS A 226 8.77 15.14 21.62
C LYS A 226 9.24 14.03 20.68
N ASP A 227 8.48 12.96 20.62
CA ASP A 227 8.85 11.76 19.83
C ASP A 227 8.65 12.00 18.34
N ALA A 228 7.59 12.74 17.98
CA ALA A 228 7.34 13.17 16.61
C ALA A 228 8.49 14.02 16.01
N LYS A 229 9.06 14.93 16.81
CA LYS A 229 10.25 15.69 16.40
C LYS A 229 11.46 14.79 16.16
N ALA A 230 11.63 13.74 16.95
CA ALA A 230 12.71 12.78 16.75
C ALA A 230 12.49 11.95 15.47
N VAL A 231 11.26 11.46 15.24
CA VAL A 231 10.87 10.76 14.00
C VAL A 231 11.07 11.66 12.79
N ALA A 232 10.60 12.91 12.82
CA ALA A 232 10.77 13.87 11.74
C ALA A 232 12.25 14.11 11.40
N LYS A 233 13.12 14.18 12.41
CA LYS A 233 14.56 14.32 12.22
C LYS A 233 15.15 13.11 11.52
N GLN A 234 14.75 11.89 11.91
CA GLN A 234 15.20 10.65 11.26
C GLN A 234 14.72 10.57 9.81
N LEU A 235 13.44 10.88 9.54
CA LEU A 235 12.87 10.92 8.19
C LEU A 235 13.67 11.85 7.28
N ASN A 236 13.97 13.06 7.74
CA ASN A 236 14.72 14.05 6.95
C ASN A 236 16.19 13.66 6.76
N ALA A 237 16.84 13.02 7.75
CA ALA A 237 18.21 12.56 7.63
C ALA A 237 18.34 11.39 6.64
N ALA A 238 17.41 10.45 6.68
CA ALA A 238 17.43 9.25 5.87
C ALA A 238 16.84 9.44 4.45
N ALA A 239 16.17 10.57 4.17
CA ALA A 239 15.51 10.84 2.88
C ALA A 239 16.48 10.87 1.67
N ALA A 240 17.74 11.15 1.89
CA ALA A 240 18.79 11.15 0.84
C ALA A 240 19.40 9.76 0.60
N GLU A 241 19.04 8.75 1.38
CA GLU A 241 19.64 7.42 1.31
C GLU A 241 18.78 6.49 0.44
N GLU A 242 19.31 6.02 -0.69
CA GLU A 242 18.63 5.11 -1.63
C GLU A 242 18.07 3.84 -0.97
N ARG A 243 18.74 3.34 0.09
CA ARG A 243 18.30 2.15 0.83
C ARG A 243 16.87 2.28 1.41
N HIS A 244 16.39 3.51 1.62
CA HIS A 244 15.06 3.76 2.18
C HIS A 244 13.95 3.94 1.13
N GLU A 245 14.27 3.90 -0.17
CA GLU A 245 13.26 4.08 -1.23
C GLU A 245 12.10 3.09 -1.15
N LYS A 246 12.36 1.87 -0.72
CA LYS A 246 11.36 0.80 -0.55
C LYS A 246 10.92 0.61 0.90
N SER A 247 11.43 1.43 1.82
CA SER A 247 11.14 1.29 3.24
C SER A 247 9.76 1.82 3.60
N PHE A 248 9.18 1.22 4.63
CA PHE A 248 8.06 1.78 5.36
C PHE A 248 8.56 2.77 6.40
N TRP A 249 7.73 3.74 6.80
CA TRP A 249 8.11 4.75 7.80
C TRP A 249 8.44 4.13 9.16
N GLU A 250 7.94 2.95 9.44
CA GLU A 250 8.18 2.19 10.67
C GLU A 250 9.64 1.84 10.90
N VAL A 251 10.51 1.91 9.89
CA VAL A 251 11.97 1.79 10.08
C VAL A 251 12.50 2.82 11.08
N THR A 252 11.82 3.96 11.24
CA THR A 252 12.16 4.93 12.30
C THR A 252 11.95 4.39 13.70
N LEU A 253 11.08 3.39 13.87
CA LEU A 253 10.81 2.71 15.14
C LEU A 253 11.82 1.59 15.42
N GLU A 254 12.58 1.15 14.42
CA GLU A 254 13.55 0.06 14.49
C GLU A 254 14.94 0.52 14.94
N ASP A 255 15.21 1.84 14.94
CA ASP A 255 16.50 2.39 15.32
C ASP A 255 16.81 2.08 16.80
N GLU A 256 17.81 1.23 17.05
CA GLU A 256 18.28 0.88 18.39
C GLU A 256 18.81 2.09 19.17
N ASN A 257 19.27 3.14 18.46
CA ASN A 257 19.74 4.39 19.05
C ASN A 257 18.62 5.40 19.31
N ARG A 258 17.36 5.03 19.04
CA ARG A 258 16.23 5.94 19.29
C ARG A 258 16.16 6.38 20.74
N LYS A 259 16.02 7.69 20.94
CA LYS A 259 15.89 8.32 22.26
C LYS A 259 14.43 8.47 22.73
N TYR A 260 13.52 7.63 22.22
CA TYR A 260 12.10 7.67 22.55
C TYR A 260 11.54 6.25 22.65
N THR A 261 10.45 6.10 23.37
CA THR A 261 9.79 4.82 23.57
C THR A 261 8.38 4.88 23.01
N VAL A 262 8.08 3.95 22.11
CA VAL A 262 6.73 3.73 21.58
C VAL A 262 6.18 2.46 22.22
N TYR A 263 5.00 2.57 22.81
CA TYR A 263 4.34 1.45 23.49
C TYR A 263 3.34 0.75 22.56
N PRO A 264 3.06 -0.54 22.79
CA PRO A 264 1.99 -1.21 22.06
C PRO A 264 0.62 -0.74 22.56
N LYS A 265 -0.28 -0.44 21.61
CA LYS A 265 -1.72 -0.42 21.85
C LYS A 265 -2.28 -1.68 21.21
N LEU A 266 -2.80 -2.61 22.02
CA LEU A 266 -3.35 -3.87 21.53
C LEU A 266 -4.83 -3.72 21.22
N MET A 267 -5.28 -4.24 20.08
CA MET A 267 -6.66 -4.24 19.65
C MET A 267 -7.07 -5.66 19.22
N ASP A 268 -8.32 -6.01 19.42
CA ASP A 268 -8.89 -7.28 18.98
C ASP A 268 -8.91 -7.31 17.43
N ASP A 269 -8.25 -8.30 16.85
CA ASP A 269 -8.13 -8.48 15.41
C ASP A 269 -9.49 -8.64 14.70
N SER A 270 -10.56 -8.99 15.43
CA SER A 270 -11.93 -9.05 14.90
C SER A 270 -12.60 -7.68 14.71
N THR A 271 -11.99 -6.60 15.20
CA THR A 271 -12.52 -5.24 15.14
C THR A 271 -11.81 -4.33 14.14
N ILE A 272 -10.72 -4.79 13.56
CA ILE A 272 -9.91 -4.03 12.60
C ILE A 272 -9.49 -4.92 11.42
N PHE A 273 -9.66 -4.42 10.22
CA PHE A 273 -9.39 -5.16 8.98
C PHE A 273 -8.52 -4.32 8.05
N GLU A 274 -7.39 -4.88 7.65
CA GLU A 274 -6.54 -4.31 6.60
C GLU A 274 -6.94 -4.91 5.25
N ILE A 275 -7.31 -4.05 4.29
CA ILE A 275 -7.80 -4.48 2.98
C ILE A 275 -6.68 -4.31 1.96
N ASN A 276 -6.02 -5.38 1.61
CA ASN A 276 -4.88 -5.41 0.70
C ASN A 276 -5.16 -6.07 -0.65
N THR A 277 -6.23 -6.88 -0.74
CA THR A 277 -6.57 -7.65 -1.95
C THR A 277 -8.07 -7.58 -2.26
N TYR A 278 -8.41 -7.87 -3.51
CA TYR A 278 -9.81 -8.04 -3.94
C TYR A 278 -10.58 -9.03 -3.06
N GLU A 279 -9.96 -10.17 -2.75
CA GLU A 279 -10.60 -11.22 -1.95
C GLU A 279 -10.88 -10.76 -0.51
N GLN A 280 -9.97 -10.00 0.10
CA GLN A 280 -10.20 -9.44 1.44
C GLN A 280 -11.37 -8.45 1.46
N LEU A 281 -11.52 -7.61 0.42
CA LEU A 281 -12.69 -6.75 0.30
C LEU A 281 -13.97 -7.58 0.16
N ARG A 282 -13.95 -8.61 -0.70
CA ARG A 282 -15.10 -9.50 -0.93
C ARG A 282 -15.51 -10.29 0.32
N GLU A 283 -14.53 -10.74 1.12
CA GLU A 283 -14.80 -11.42 2.39
C GLU A 283 -15.43 -10.49 3.42
N LEU A 284 -14.98 -9.23 3.48
CA LEU A 284 -15.47 -8.24 4.44
C LEU A 284 -16.82 -7.66 4.03
N ASP A 285 -17.03 -7.41 2.74
CA ASP A 285 -18.28 -6.83 2.19
C ASP A 285 -18.57 -7.33 0.77
N LYS A 286 -19.37 -8.41 0.66
CA LYS A 286 -19.82 -8.96 -0.63
C LYS A 286 -20.69 -8.00 -1.45
N SER A 287 -21.22 -6.97 -0.80
CA SER A 287 -22.12 -5.99 -1.42
C SER A 287 -21.39 -4.72 -1.89
N SER A 288 -20.10 -4.62 -1.69
CA SER A 288 -19.31 -3.46 -2.14
C SER A 288 -19.45 -3.24 -3.65
N SER A 289 -19.75 -2.01 -4.05
CA SER A 289 -19.86 -1.60 -5.46
C SER A 289 -18.54 -1.76 -6.20
N HIS A 290 -17.42 -1.65 -5.51
CA HIS A 290 -16.06 -1.80 -6.08
C HIS A 290 -15.69 -3.25 -6.43
N LEU A 291 -16.51 -4.23 -6.08
CA LEU A 291 -16.35 -5.59 -6.57
C LEU A 291 -16.80 -5.75 -8.04
N GLU A 292 -17.49 -4.76 -8.60
CA GLU A 292 -17.84 -4.68 -10.02
C GLU A 292 -16.82 -3.80 -10.75
N THR A 293 -16.00 -4.39 -11.61
CA THR A 293 -15.03 -3.66 -12.44
C THR A 293 -15.20 -4.03 -13.90
N ASP A 294 -14.79 -3.14 -14.81
CA ASP A 294 -14.83 -3.41 -16.26
C ASP A 294 -14.12 -4.71 -16.61
N ALA A 295 -12.98 -4.99 -15.97
CA ALA A 295 -12.24 -6.22 -16.20
C ALA A 295 -13.04 -7.48 -15.83
N LEU A 296 -13.74 -7.48 -14.69
CA LEU A 296 -14.57 -8.61 -14.25
C LEU A 296 -15.83 -8.76 -15.12
N GLN A 297 -16.43 -7.65 -15.55
CA GLN A 297 -17.54 -7.68 -16.50
C GLN A 297 -17.10 -8.29 -17.85
N GLN A 298 -15.89 -7.97 -18.33
CA GLN A 298 -15.36 -8.57 -19.56
C GLN A 298 -15.09 -10.08 -19.38
N ILE A 299 -14.55 -10.50 -18.22
CA ILE A 299 -14.38 -11.93 -17.92
C ILE A 299 -15.75 -12.63 -17.91
N SER A 300 -16.75 -12.06 -17.22
CA SER A 300 -18.11 -12.62 -17.16
C SER A 300 -18.71 -12.82 -18.55
N LYS A 301 -18.60 -11.81 -19.42
CA LYS A 301 -19.07 -11.87 -20.80
C LYS A 301 -18.32 -12.90 -21.64
N ALA A 302 -16.98 -12.89 -21.56
CA ALA A 302 -16.14 -13.76 -22.41
C ALA A 302 -16.27 -15.24 -22.06
N LEU A 303 -16.42 -15.57 -20.76
CA LEU A 303 -16.51 -16.95 -20.27
C LEU A 303 -17.95 -17.44 -20.00
N GLY A 304 -18.95 -16.56 -20.12
CA GLY A 304 -20.34 -16.89 -19.82
C GLY A 304 -20.54 -17.30 -18.36
N VAL A 305 -20.04 -16.50 -17.43
CA VAL A 305 -20.05 -16.78 -15.98
C VAL A 305 -20.51 -15.56 -15.19
N THR A 306 -20.97 -15.80 -13.97
CA THR A 306 -21.25 -14.75 -13.01
C THR A 306 -19.97 -14.29 -12.29
N ARG A 307 -20.00 -13.10 -11.70
CA ARG A 307 -18.89 -12.58 -10.89
C ARG A 307 -18.48 -13.55 -9.77
N ASP A 308 -19.45 -14.19 -9.13
CA ASP A 308 -19.19 -15.08 -7.99
C ASP A 308 -18.50 -16.39 -8.37
N GLU A 309 -18.54 -16.75 -9.66
CA GLU A 309 -17.77 -17.88 -10.20
C GLU A 309 -16.29 -17.51 -10.51
N ILE A 310 -15.94 -16.21 -10.47
CA ILE A 310 -14.57 -15.72 -10.63
C ILE A 310 -13.93 -15.65 -9.24
N VAL A 311 -13.00 -16.56 -8.95
CA VAL A 311 -12.42 -16.72 -7.62
C VAL A 311 -10.89 -16.79 -7.66
N ASN A 312 -10.25 -16.71 -6.50
CA ASN A 312 -8.79 -16.78 -6.34
C ASN A 312 -8.07 -15.75 -7.21
N ILE A 313 -8.52 -14.50 -7.14
CA ILE A 313 -7.88 -13.39 -7.86
C ILE A 313 -6.53 -13.09 -7.21
N GLU A 314 -5.45 -13.34 -7.95
CA GLU A 314 -4.07 -13.10 -7.52
C GLU A 314 -3.34 -12.22 -8.52
N VAL A 315 -2.73 -11.15 -8.01
CA VAL A 315 -1.98 -10.22 -8.86
C VAL A 315 -0.68 -10.86 -9.32
N LEU A 316 -0.45 -10.85 -10.62
CA LEU A 316 0.81 -11.28 -11.19
C LEU A 316 1.85 -10.14 -11.12
N LYS A 317 3.13 -10.50 -11.25
CA LYS A 317 4.22 -9.53 -11.21
C LYS A 317 3.99 -8.41 -12.24
N LYS A 318 4.17 -7.16 -11.83
CA LYS A 318 3.98 -5.96 -12.65
C LYS A 318 4.83 -6.02 -13.92
N GLY A 319 4.19 -5.98 -15.10
CA GLY A 319 4.83 -5.61 -16.36
C GLY A 319 4.98 -4.09 -16.49
N MET A 320 5.84 -3.61 -17.38
CA MET A 320 6.00 -2.18 -17.64
C MET A 320 4.75 -1.53 -18.23
N THR A 321 4.04 -2.24 -19.09
CA THR A 321 2.93 -1.73 -19.91
C THR A 321 1.58 -2.35 -19.60
N ASN A 322 1.53 -3.36 -18.73
CA ASN A 322 0.30 -4.10 -18.45
C ASN A 322 0.18 -4.43 -16.97
N ARG A 323 -1.05 -4.48 -16.49
CA ARG A 323 -1.43 -5.07 -15.21
C ARG A 323 -2.08 -6.41 -15.50
N SER A 324 -1.68 -7.46 -14.78
CA SER A 324 -2.23 -8.79 -15.02
C SER A 324 -2.54 -9.48 -13.70
N PHE A 325 -3.60 -10.27 -13.70
CA PHE A 325 -3.95 -11.09 -12.56
C PHE A 325 -4.37 -12.49 -13.00
N LEU A 326 -4.06 -13.46 -12.17
CA LEU A 326 -4.54 -14.82 -12.23
C LEU A 326 -5.93 -14.88 -11.61
N PHE A 327 -6.82 -15.69 -12.17
CA PHE A 327 -8.10 -16.02 -11.55
C PHE A 327 -8.51 -17.44 -11.91
N THR A 328 -9.40 -18.01 -11.11
CA THR A 328 -9.98 -19.33 -11.33
C THR A 328 -11.46 -19.20 -11.66
N CYS A 329 -11.91 -19.93 -12.67
CA CYS A 329 -13.30 -20.02 -13.06
C CYS A 329 -13.64 -21.44 -13.51
N LYS A 330 -14.73 -22.03 -12.97
CA LYS A 330 -15.16 -23.43 -13.29
C LYS A 330 -14.02 -24.45 -13.20
N GLY A 331 -13.14 -24.27 -12.22
CA GLY A 331 -11.99 -25.17 -11.98
C GLY A 331 -10.79 -24.95 -12.89
N GLN A 332 -10.86 -24.04 -13.86
CA GLN A 332 -9.73 -23.68 -14.74
C GLN A 332 -9.13 -22.33 -14.33
N LYS A 333 -7.83 -22.20 -14.53
CA LYS A 333 -7.07 -20.98 -14.27
C LYS A 333 -6.87 -20.17 -15.54
N TYR A 334 -6.97 -18.86 -15.43
CA TYR A 334 -6.82 -17.91 -16.52
C TYR A 334 -5.98 -16.72 -16.07
N ILE A 335 -5.38 -16.03 -17.03
CA ILE A 335 -4.73 -14.74 -16.82
C ILE A 335 -5.54 -13.66 -17.53
N MET A 336 -5.97 -12.63 -16.79
CA MET A 336 -6.49 -11.40 -17.34
C MET A 336 -5.39 -10.37 -17.45
N ARG A 337 -5.22 -9.78 -18.63
CA ARG A 337 -4.33 -8.65 -18.87
C ARG A 337 -5.14 -7.38 -19.10
N ILE A 338 -4.83 -6.36 -18.32
CA ILE A 338 -5.35 -4.99 -18.43
C ILE A 338 -4.21 -4.09 -18.90
N PRO A 339 -4.36 -3.30 -19.98
CA PRO A 339 -3.36 -2.30 -20.36
C PRO A 339 -3.08 -1.32 -19.23
N GLY A 340 -1.84 -0.92 -19.09
CA GLY A 340 -1.45 0.12 -18.16
C GLY A 340 -1.86 1.49 -18.67
N GLU A 341 -2.09 2.40 -17.76
CA GLU A 341 -2.43 3.79 -18.05
C GLU A 341 -1.37 4.46 -18.93
N GLY A 342 -1.80 5.20 -19.96
CA GLY A 342 -0.91 5.89 -20.90
C GLY A 342 -0.22 4.98 -21.92
N THR A 343 -0.52 3.68 -21.97
CA THR A 343 0.09 2.74 -22.94
C THR A 343 -0.61 2.72 -24.30
N ASP A 344 -1.76 3.34 -24.46
CA ASP A 344 -2.53 3.35 -25.69
C ASP A 344 -1.79 4.02 -26.85
N HIS A 345 -0.92 5.00 -26.53
CA HIS A 345 -0.05 5.65 -27.50
C HIS A 345 1.24 4.85 -27.80
N LEU A 346 1.57 3.85 -26.98
CA LEU A 346 2.81 3.08 -27.11
C LEU A 346 2.62 1.77 -27.88
N ILE A 347 1.44 1.20 -27.84
CA ILE A 347 1.14 -0.14 -28.39
C ILE A 347 -0.09 -0.07 -29.27
N ASN A 348 0.07 -0.47 -30.54
CA ASN A 348 -1.05 -0.63 -31.47
C ASN A 348 -1.80 -1.93 -31.15
N ARG A 349 -2.93 -1.82 -30.43
CA ARG A 349 -3.70 -2.99 -29.98
C ARG A 349 -4.33 -3.78 -31.12
N LYS A 350 -4.64 -3.13 -32.23
CA LYS A 350 -5.20 -3.82 -33.41
C LYS A 350 -4.13 -4.68 -34.10
N GLU A 351 -2.93 -4.15 -34.25
CA GLU A 351 -1.80 -4.92 -34.76
C GLU A 351 -1.42 -6.08 -33.84
N GLU A 352 -1.45 -5.86 -32.52
CA GLU A 352 -1.25 -6.91 -31.55
C GLU A 352 -2.29 -8.03 -31.70
N ALA A 353 -3.58 -7.70 -31.85
CA ALA A 353 -4.65 -8.67 -32.06
C ALA A 353 -4.47 -9.46 -33.38
N ASP A 354 -4.07 -8.80 -34.46
CA ASP A 354 -3.77 -9.46 -35.71
C ASP A 354 -2.66 -10.51 -35.59
N VAL A 355 -1.61 -10.22 -34.78
CA VAL A 355 -0.54 -11.19 -34.49
C VAL A 355 -1.09 -12.40 -33.74
N TYR A 356 -1.86 -12.21 -32.68
CA TYR A 356 -2.43 -13.32 -31.90
C TYR A 356 -3.38 -14.18 -32.75
N HIS A 357 -4.15 -13.57 -33.63
CA HIS A 357 -5.00 -14.33 -34.57
C HIS A 357 -4.19 -15.25 -35.51
N VAL A 358 -3.06 -14.76 -36.00
CA VAL A 358 -2.15 -15.58 -36.87
C VAL A 358 -1.48 -16.70 -36.06
N LEU A 359 -1.27 -16.52 -34.76
CA LEU A 359 -0.65 -17.50 -33.85
C LEU A 359 -1.63 -18.53 -33.28
N GLU A 360 -2.93 -18.35 -33.48
CA GLU A 360 -3.97 -19.23 -32.94
C GLU A 360 -3.72 -20.70 -33.36
N GLY A 361 -3.77 -21.61 -32.38
CA GLY A 361 -3.59 -23.04 -32.58
C GLY A 361 -2.16 -23.50 -32.94
N LYS A 362 -1.15 -22.59 -32.93
CA LYS A 362 0.23 -22.95 -33.35
C LYS A 362 1.15 -23.31 -32.18
N GLN A 363 0.65 -23.28 -30.93
CA GLN A 363 1.43 -23.61 -29.73
C GLN A 363 2.72 -22.79 -29.57
N ILE A 364 2.68 -21.53 -30.01
CA ILE A 364 3.81 -20.58 -29.94
C ILE A 364 3.63 -19.62 -28.80
N CYS A 365 2.39 -19.30 -28.46
CA CYS A 365 2.01 -18.43 -27.34
C CYS A 365 0.92 -19.08 -26.50
N ASP A 366 0.52 -18.40 -25.42
CA ASP A 366 -0.61 -18.79 -24.60
C ASP A 366 -1.89 -18.89 -25.42
N ASP A 367 -2.78 -19.84 -25.08
CA ASP A 367 -4.09 -19.94 -25.73
C ASP A 367 -4.95 -18.73 -25.36
N VAL A 368 -5.23 -17.89 -26.35
CA VAL A 368 -6.05 -16.69 -26.19
C VAL A 368 -7.52 -17.08 -26.20
N VAL A 369 -8.20 -16.87 -25.06
CA VAL A 369 -9.64 -17.13 -24.88
C VAL A 369 -10.47 -15.92 -25.31
N TYR A 370 -9.94 -14.73 -25.05
CA TYR A 370 -10.59 -13.46 -25.38
C TYR A 370 -9.54 -12.37 -25.62
N MET A 371 -9.76 -11.55 -26.61
CA MET A 371 -8.95 -10.36 -26.87
C MET A 371 -9.81 -9.27 -27.49
N ASN A 372 -9.74 -8.06 -26.91
CA ASN A 372 -10.40 -6.88 -27.44
C ASN A 372 -9.37 -5.92 -28.03
N PRO A 373 -9.39 -5.70 -29.38
CA PRO A 373 -8.41 -4.83 -30.03
C PRO A 373 -8.63 -3.33 -29.78
N ASP A 374 -9.78 -2.92 -29.23
CA ASP A 374 -10.08 -1.51 -28.97
C ASP A 374 -9.56 -1.06 -27.61
N ASN A 375 -9.71 -1.89 -26.57
CA ASN A 375 -9.25 -1.57 -25.22
C ASN A 375 -8.03 -2.40 -24.75
N GLY A 376 -7.58 -3.37 -25.54
CA GLY A 376 -6.41 -4.20 -25.25
C GLY A 376 -6.58 -5.23 -24.14
N TYR A 377 -7.79 -5.44 -23.63
CA TYR A 377 -8.07 -6.50 -22.65
C TYR A 377 -7.87 -7.87 -23.30
N LYS A 378 -7.16 -8.76 -22.58
CA LYS A 378 -6.86 -10.10 -23.06
C LYS A 378 -7.01 -11.13 -21.95
N ILE A 379 -7.68 -12.25 -22.24
CA ILE A 379 -7.77 -13.40 -21.36
C ILE A 379 -7.06 -14.57 -22.04
N THR A 380 -6.14 -15.19 -21.34
CA THR A 380 -5.43 -16.40 -21.78
C THR A 380 -5.62 -17.53 -20.78
N ALA A 381 -5.61 -18.76 -21.27
CA ALA A 381 -5.52 -19.93 -20.42
C ALA A 381 -4.19 -19.94 -19.66
N TYR A 382 -4.20 -20.30 -18.38
CA TYR A 382 -2.99 -20.43 -17.58
C TYR A 382 -2.28 -21.74 -17.90
N LEU A 383 -0.98 -21.68 -18.12
CA LEU A 383 -0.14 -22.84 -18.36
C LEU A 383 0.40 -23.36 -17.03
N ASP A 384 -0.20 -24.44 -16.51
CA ASP A 384 0.27 -25.09 -15.28
C ASP A 384 1.70 -25.64 -15.46
N GLY A 385 2.54 -25.45 -14.45
CA GLY A 385 3.94 -25.86 -14.47
C GLY A 385 4.87 -25.02 -15.33
N ALA A 386 4.37 -23.94 -15.95
CA ALA A 386 5.22 -22.99 -16.68
C ALA A 386 6.09 -22.19 -15.70
N ARG A 387 7.34 -21.97 -16.07
CA ARG A 387 8.28 -21.09 -15.37
C ARG A 387 9.02 -20.20 -16.34
N SER A 388 9.54 -19.10 -15.85
CA SER A 388 10.42 -18.24 -16.63
C SER A 388 11.71 -18.98 -17.00
N CYS A 389 12.23 -18.70 -18.21
CA CYS A 389 13.55 -19.14 -18.61
C CYS A 389 14.61 -18.56 -17.68
N ASP A 390 15.52 -19.40 -17.19
CA ASP A 390 16.72 -18.95 -16.49
C ASP A 390 17.80 -18.55 -17.49
N SER A 391 18.10 -17.27 -17.57
CA SER A 391 19.11 -16.72 -18.49
C SER A 391 20.55 -17.16 -18.18
N THR A 392 20.78 -17.79 -17.03
CA THR A 392 22.08 -18.37 -16.66
C THR A 392 22.16 -19.86 -16.95
N ASN A 393 21.04 -20.50 -17.24
CA ASN A 393 20.98 -21.93 -17.55
C ASN A 393 21.11 -22.17 -19.07
N LYS A 394 22.18 -22.86 -19.46
CA LYS A 394 22.50 -23.16 -20.87
C LYS A 394 21.40 -23.98 -21.58
N GLU A 395 20.79 -24.94 -20.90
CA GLU A 395 19.73 -25.77 -21.47
C GLU A 395 18.45 -24.97 -21.72
N ASP A 396 18.08 -24.11 -20.81
CA ASP A 396 16.95 -23.20 -20.99
C ASP A 396 17.17 -22.28 -22.18
N LEU A 397 18.37 -21.68 -22.32
CA LEU A 397 18.73 -20.85 -23.45
C LEU A 397 18.66 -21.61 -24.75
N GLN A 398 19.19 -22.85 -24.81
CA GLN A 398 19.12 -23.69 -26.01
C GLN A 398 17.68 -23.99 -26.42
N ARG A 399 16.80 -24.31 -25.46
CA ARG A 399 15.37 -24.57 -25.72
C ARG A 399 14.67 -23.32 -26.25
N CYS A 400 14.92 -22.16 -25.64
CA CYS A 400 14.35 -20.88 -26.09
C CYS A 400 14.82 -20.53 -27.51
N MET A 401 16.10 -20.70 -27.81
CA MET A 401 16.65 -20.43 -29.15
C MET A 401 16.14 -21.42 -30.22
N ALA A 402 15.95 -22.69 -29.86
CA ALA A 402 15.33 -23.67 -30.74
C ALA A 402 13.88 -23.28 -31.08
N LYS A 403 13.10 -22.86 -30.08
CA LYS A 403 11.70 -22.40 -30.27
C LYS A 403 11.63 -21.13 -31.11
N LEU A 404 12.54 -20.18 -30.89
CA LEU A 404 12.64 -18.98 -31.71
C LEU A 404 12.98 -19.30 -33.18
N ARG A 405 13.88 -20.24 -33.41
CA ARG A 405 14.22 -20.73 -34.80
C ARG A 405 13.00 -21.36 -35.48
N GLU A 406 12.27 -22.22 -34.77
CA GLU A 406 11.02 -22.83 -35.26
C GLU A 406 10.00 -21.75 -35.66
N PHE A 407 9.84 -20.75 -34.82
CA PHE A 407 8.97 -19.60 -35.08
C PHE A 407 9.38 -18.85 -36.34
N HIS A 408 10.66 -18.52 -36.52
CA HIS A 408 11.16 -17.85 -37.73
C HIS A 408 10.98 -18.72 -39.00
N GLN A 409 11.20 -20.03 -38.88
CA GLN A 409 11.03 -20.96 -40.02
C GLN A 409 9.56 -21.13 -40.42
N SER A 410 8.60 -20.86 -39.55
CA SER A 410 7.17 -20.93 -39.87
C SER A 410 6.71 -19.88 -40.88
N LYS A 411 7.53 -18.83 -41.11
CA LYS A 411 7.30 -17.76 -42.10
C LYS A 411 5.90 -17.14 -42.01
N LEU A 412 5.38 -16.98 -40.82
CA LEU A 412 4.07 -16.38 -40.57
C LEU A 412 4.07 -14.94 -41.07
N LYS A 413 2.95 -14.50 -41.61
CA LYS A 413 2.77 -13.14 -42.14
C LYS A 413 1.58 -12.47 -41.46
N VAL A 414 1.75 -11.20 -41.12
CA VAL A 414 0.72 -10.29 -40.65
C VAL A 414 0.52 -9.14 -41.63
N LYS A 415 -0.57 -8.37 -41.49
CA LYS A 415 -0.88 -7.26 -42.42
C LYS A 415 0.02 -6.04 -42.26
N HIS A 416 0.69 -5.91 -41.13
CA HIS A 416 1.57 -4.78 -40.82
C HIS A 416 3.04 -5.20 -40.78
N THR A 417 3.93 -4.22 -40.89
CA THR A 417 5.38 -4.44 -40.84
C THR A 417 5.98 -3.67 -39.70
N PHE A 418 6.76 -4.35 -38.85
CA PHE A 418 7.55 -3.70 -37.83
C PHE A 418 8.80 -3.05 -38.43
N ASP A 419 8.93 -1.75 -38.30
CA ASP A 419 10.09 -0.98 -38.72
C ASP A 419 10.78 -0.37 -37.50
N PRO A 420 11.94 -0.91 -37.07
CA PRO A 420 12.60 -0.43 -35.86
C PRO A 420 13.04 1.05 -35.92
N PHE A 421 13.35 1.56 -37.13
CA PHE A 421 13.77 2.97 -37.26
C PHE A 421 12.59 3.92 -37.15
N LYS A 422 11.45 3.58 -37.74
CA LYS A 422 10.21 4.34 -37.55
C LYS A 422 9.76 4.31 -36.09
N GLN A 423 9.98 3.18 -35.42
CA GLN A 423 9.63 3.06 -34.01
C GLN A 423 10.53 3.95 -33.12
N ILE A 424 11.82 4.06 -33.42
CA ILE A 424 12.73 4.99 -32.75
C ILE A 424 12.25 6.46 -32.93
N GLU A 425 11.95 6.85 -34.17
CA GLU A 425 11.44 8.18 -34.49
C GLU A 425 10.13 8.48 -33.75
N PHE A 426 9.22 7.51 -33.71
CA PHE A 426 7.95 7.59 -32.99
C PHE A 426 8.16 7.81 -31.49
N TYR A 427 8.97 6.98 -30.82
CA TYR A 427 9.22 7.16 -29.39
C TYR A 427 9.92 8.48 -29.08
N GLN A 428 10.81 8.94 -29.93
CA GLN A 428 11.44 10.25 -29.76
C GLN A 428 10.43 11.41 -29.90
N SER A 429 9.45 11.29 -30.78
CA SER A 429 8.40 12.32 -30.92
C SER A 429 7.58 12.49 -29.65
N LEU A 430 7.48 11.45 -28.81
CA LEU A 430 6.77 11.52 -27.52
C LEU A 430 7.55 12.28 -26.44
N TRP A 431 8.82 12.60 -26.67
CA TRP A 431 9.64 13.33 -25.68
C TRP A 431 9.32 14.83 -25.60
N ASN A 432 8.48 15.36 -26.47
CA ASN A 432 8.06 16.76 -26.46
C ASN A 432 9.23 17.75 -26.35
N GLY A 433 10.35 17.48 -27.07
CA GLY A 433 11.54 18.31 -27.08
C GLY A 433 12.48 18.13 -25.90
N GLN A 434 12.21 17.19 -24.98
CA GLN A 434 13.14 16.86 -23.91
C GLN A 434 14.36 16.09 -24.45
N SER A 435 15.50 16.31 -23.82
CA SER A 435 16.74 15.60 -24.15
C SER A 435 16.86 14.30 -23.37
N SER A 436 17.57 13.31 -23.93
CA SER A 436 17.90 12.09 -23.20
C SER A 436 18.79 12.38 -21.98
N PHE A 437 18.62 11.61 -20.90
CA PHE A 437 19.52 11.61 -19.74
C PHE A 437 20.92 11.04 -20.03
N TYR A 438 21.05 10.21 -21.08
CA TYR A 438 22.32 9.59 -21.46
C TYR A 438 23.18 10.56 -22.27
N LYS A 439 24.40 10.81 -21.80
CA LYS A 439 25.33 11.77 -22.42
C LYS A 439 25.78 11.37 -23.82
N ASP A 440 25.85 10.10 -24.09
CA ASP A 440 26.26 9.48 -25.36
C ASP A 440 25.09 9.20 -26.33
N HIS A 441 23.86 9.60 -25.96
CA HIS A 441 22.66 9.32 -26.74
C HIS A 441 22.78 9.69 -28.21
N ALA A 442 23.26 10.90 -28.53
CA ALA A 442 23.37 11.37 -29.89
C ALA A 442 24.37 10.54 -30.72
N GLU A 443 25.48 10.11 -30.13
CA GLU A 443 26.48 9.25 -30.78
C GLU A 443 25.92 7.86 -31.06
N VAL A 444 25.28 7.25 -30.05
CA VAL A 444 24.65 5.92 -30.17
C VAL A 444 23.53 5.96 -31.21
N GLN A 445 22.68 6.98 -31.20
CA GLN A 445 21.61 7.16 -32.18
C GLN A 445 22.17 7.25 -33.62
N LYS A 446 23.22 8.03 -33.85
CA LYS A 446 23.88 8.13 -35.15
C LYS A 446 24.40 6.78 -35.65
N LYS A 447 25.02 5.99 -34.75
CA LYS A 447 25.49 4.62 -35.07
C LYS A 447 24.32 3.70 -35.45
N ILE A 448 23.21 3.72 -34.70
CA ILE A 448 22.02 2.91 -34.96
C ILE A 448 21.39 3.29 -36.30
N LEU A 449 21.17 4.61 -36.52
CA LEU A 449 20.60 5.07 -37.79
C LEU A 449 21.48 4.76 -38.99
N GLY A 450 22.80 4.69 -38.82
CA GLY A 450 23.76 4.23 -39.84
C GLY A 450 23.56 2.78 -40.30
N LEU A 451 22.88 1.95 -39.47
CA LEU A 451 22.55 0.56 -39.85
C LEU A 451 21.30 0.45 -40.75
N LYS A 452 20.58 1.54 -41.01
CA LYS A 452 19.32 1.53 -41.76
C LYS A 452 19.50 0.93 -43.16
N SER A 453 20.51 1.35 -43.87
CA SER A 453 20.81 0.82 -45.22
C SER A 453 21.15 -0.65 -45.23
N PHE A 454 21.83 -1.13 -44.19
CA PHE A 454 22.13 -2.56 -44.03
C PHE A 454 20.85 -3.37 -43.78
N VAL A 455 19.99 -2.93 -42.88
CA VAL A 455 18.71 -3.59 -42.58
C VAL A 455 17.80 -3.60 -43.80
N GLU A 456 17.70 -2.50 -44.54
CA GLU A 456 16.88 -2.40 -45.75
C GLU A 456 17.32 -3.38 -46.83
N LYS A 457 18.63 -3.63 -46.96
CA LYS A 457 19.17 -4.62 -47.92
C LYS A 457 18.68 -6.04 -47.65
N TYR A 458 18.48 -6.42 -46.38
CA TYR A 458 18.07 -7.76 -45.96
C TYR A 458 16.58 -7.88 -45.60
N LYS A 459 15.81 -6.81 -45.79
CA LYS A 459 14.36 -6.76 -45.43
C LYS A 459 13.50 -7.62 -46.36
N ALA A 460 14.03 -8.06 -47.50
CA ALA A 460 13.34 -8.86 -48.49
C ALA A 460 13.61 -10.38 -48.38
N GLU A 461 14.51 -10.79 -47.46
CA GLU A 461 14.80 -12.20 -47.18
C GLU A 461 13.98 -12.67 -45.94
#